data_d335660a49867dc5e71fe38e62370421
#
_entry.id   d335660a49867dc5e71fe38e62370421
#
_cell.length_a   1.000
_cell.length_b   1.000
_cell.length_c   1.000
_cell.angle_alpha   90.00
_cell.angle_beta   90.00
_cell.angle_gamma   90.00
#
_symmetry.space_group_name_H-M   'P 1'
#
loop_
_entity.id
_entity.type
_entity.pdbx_description
1 polymer ?
#
loop_
_entity_poly.entity_id
_entity_poly.type
_entity_poly.pdbx_seq_one_letter_code
_entity_poly.pdbx_strand_id
1 'polypeptide(L)'
;INDGYVVGDINLNFDVNGKIEDNYEIKGFIKKGKLSFLRRYFIEDLNLLFNIKHKQLYLEEVETSVNKIKLSSPSIKIEEKNNQFFIFGKVISKKENINIKLLSDLFENSFKNLNVKKVSFSSNNDFTLSINKKIKINNFNLKSRIDLDKFVYKSDFLNVKNYIPDFEKFIQLEDHIILINYK
;
A
#
# COMPACT_ATOMS: atom_id res chain seq x y z
N ILE A 1 -3.38 8.60 -15.29
CA ILE A 1 -3.85 7.24 -15.61
C ILE A 1 -3.35 6.95 -17.03
N ASN A 2 -2.59 5.87 -17.19
CA ASN A 2 -2.02 5.50 -18.49
C ASN A 2 -2.99 4.62 -19.31
N ASP A 3 -3.94 3.98 -18.62
CA ASP A 3 -4.95 3.09 -19.21
C ASP A 3 -6.06 2.82 -18.17
N GLY A 4 -7.24 2.38 -18.61
CA GLY A 4 -8.38 2.03 -17.76
C GLY A 4 -9.64 2.84 -18.06
N TYR A 5 -10.70 2.52 -17.32
CA TYR A 5 -12.02 3.16 -17.46
C TYR A 5 -12.34 3.95 -16.20
N VAL A 6 -12.78 5.18 -16.37
CA VAL A 6 -13.31 6.02 -15.29
C VAL A 6 -14.74 6.41 -15.69
N VAL A 7 -15.70 6.11 -14.83
CA VAL A 7 -17.09 6.52 -14.98
C VAL A 7 -17.49 7.24 -13.71
N GLY A 8 -18.19 8.35 -13.83
CA GLY A 8 -18.63 9.12 -12.68
C GLY A 8 -19.87 9.96 -12.96
N ASP A 9 -20.65 10.11 -11.91
CA ASP A 9 -21.80 11.00 -11.85
C ASP A 9 -21.42 12.25 -11.05
N ILE A 10 -21.80 13.41 -11.53
CA ILE A 10 -21.55 14.70 -10.88
C ILE A 10 -22.87 15.33 -10.53
N ASN A 11 -23.07 15.64 -9.25
CA ASN A 11 -24.22 16.33 -8.71
C ASN A 11 -23.77 17.71 -8.20
N LEU A 12 -24.22 18.76 -8.89
CA LEU A 12 -23.83 20.13 -8.54
C LEU A 12 -25.08 20.91 -8.11
N ASN A 13 -24.94 21.61 -7.00
CA ASN A 13 -25.94 22.59 -6.56
C ASN A 13 -25.40 24.02 -6.79
N PHE A 14 -26.27 24.92 -7.16
CA PHE A 14 -25.93 26.31 -7.45
C PHE A 14 -26.70 27.23 -6.51
N ASP A 15 -26.02 28.26 -6.03
CA ASP A 15 -26.63 29.31 -5.28
C ASP A 15 -27.48 30.24 -6.22
N VAL A 16 -28.16 31.21 -5.62
CA VAL A 16 -29.01 32.16 -6.37
C VAL A 16 -28.24 33.02 -7.38
N ASN A 17 -26.92 33.09 -7.28
CA ASN A 17 -26.04 33.83 -8.18
C ASN A 17 -25.38 32.91 -9.24
N GLY A 18 -25.76 31.62 -9.29
CA GLY A 18 -25.20 30.64 -10.22
C GLY A 18 -23.79 30.11 -9.81
N LYS A 19 -23.36 30.36 -8.59
CA LYS A 19 -22.09 29.81 -8.08
C LYS A 19 -22.30 28.40 -7.52
N ILE A 20 -21.37 27.48 -7.82
CA ILE A 20 -21.40 26.12 -7.29
C ILE A 20 -21.29 26.18 -5.76
N GLU A 21 -22.23 25.55 -5.08
CA GLU A 21 -22.19 25.39 -3.63
C GLU A 21 -21.19 24.29 -3.20
N ASP A 22 -20.70 24.36 -1.94
CA ASP A 22 -19.75 23.39 -1.39
C ASP A 22 -20.36 22.00 -1.10
N ASN A 23 -21.65 21.82 -1.37
CA ASN A 23 -22.40 20.56 -1.15
C ASN A 23 -22.47 19.65 -2.39
N TYR A 24 -21.57 19.85 -3.38
CA TYR A 24 -21.47 18.98 -4.54
C TYR A 24 -21.06 17.54 -4.15
N GLU A 25 -21.50 16.60 -4.96
CA GLU A 25 -21.10 15.21 -4.86
C GLU A 25 -20.61 14.69 -6.22
N ILE A 26 -19.45 14.02 -6.23
CA ILE A 26 -18.92 13.34 -7.40
C ILE A 26 -18.66 11.89 -6.99
N LYS A 27 -19.35 10.94 -7.62
CA LYS A 27 -19.17 9.53 -7.31
C LYS A 27 -18.97 8.72 -8.59
N GLY A 28 -18.28 7.60 -8.48
CA GLY A 28 -18.07 6.76 -9.64
C GLY A 28 -17.14 5.60 -9.33
N PHE A 29 -16.58 5.07 -10.40
CA PHE A 29 -15.64 3.96 -10.29
C PHE A 29 -14.48 4.08 -11.28
N ILE A 30 -13.39 3.41 -10.93
CA ILE A 30 -12.27 3.14 -11.83
C ILE A 30 -12.20 1.63 -12.02
N LYS A 31 -12.00 1.18 -13.26
CA LYS A 31 -11.74 -0.23 -13.60
C LYS A 31 -10.51 -0.36 -14.47
N LYS A 32 -9.70 -1.40 -14.18
CA LYS A 32 -8.48 -1.76 -14.90
C LYS A 32 -7.51 -0.58 -15.06
N GLY A 33 -7.51 0.32 -14.07
CA GLY A 33 -6.63 1.48 -14.08
C GLY A 33 -5.16 1.08 -14.06
N LYS A 34 -4.33 1.77 -14.86
CA LYS A 34 -2.87 1.65 -14.83
C LYS A 34 -2.27 3.01 -14.62
N LEU A 35 -1.35 3.09 -13.68
CA LEU A 35 -0.60 4.31 -13.44
C LEU A 35 0.80 4.02 -12.90
N SER A 36 1.73 4.92 -13.16
CA SER A 36 3.04 4.88 -12.55
C SER A 36 3.17 6.04 -11.55
N PHE A 37 3.66 5.73 -10.37
CA PHE A 37 3.86 6.71 -9.30
C PHE A 37 5.34 6.78 -8.94
N LEU A 38 5.87 8.01 -8.89
CA LEU A 38 7.29 8.30 -8.61
C LEU A 38 8.27 7.53 -9.52
N ARG A 39 7.89 7.21 -10.77
CA ARG A 39 8.67 6.42 -11.73
C ARG A 39 9.14 5.05 -11.23
N ARG A 40 8.71 4.63 -10.07
CA ARG A 40 9.17 3.42 -9.38
C ARG A 40 8.06 2.44 -9.07
N TYR A 41 6.87 2.96 -8.77
CA TYR A 41 5.72 2.13 -8.41
C TYR A 41 4.79 2.03 -9.61
N PHE A 42 4.61 0.80 -10.08
CA PHE A 42 3.66 0.47 -11.14
C PHE A 42 2.40 -0.08 -10.51
N ILE A 43 1.31 0.67 -10.66
CA ILE A 43 -0.01 0.29 -10.20
C ILE A 43 -0.77 -0.22 -11.39
N GLU A 44 -1.24 -1.47 -11.31
CA GLU A 44 -1.95 -2.17 -12.38
C GLU A 44 -3.25 -2.75 -11.81
N ASP A 45 -4.20 -3.00 -12.70
CA ASP A 45 -5.51 -3.57 -12.37
C ASP A 45 -6.23 -2.81 -11.24
N LEU A 46 -6.08 -1.48 -11.21
CA LEU A 46 -6.73 -0.65 -10.22
C LEU A 46 -8.24 -0.65 -10.44
N ASN A 47 -8.96 -1.22 -9.49
CA ASN A 47 -10.41 -1.20 -9.41
C ASN A 47 -10.79 -0.53 -8.09
N LEU A 48 -11.71 0.41 -8.12
CA LEU A 48 -12.21 1.07 -6.92
C LEU A 48 -13.53 1.82 -7.20
N LEU A 49 -14.27 2.08 -6.14
CA LEU A 49 -15.32 3.08 -6.09
C LEU A 49 -14.74 4.37 -5.50
N PHE A 50 -15.20 5.50 -5.96
CA PHE A 50 -14.85 6.79 -5.36
C PHE A 50 -16.08 7.65 -5.10
N ASN A 51 -16.02 8.41 -4.01
CA ASN A 51 -17.00 9.42 -3.68
C ASN A 51 -16.29 10.67 -3.15
N ILE A 52 -16.51 11.81 -3.81
CA ILE A 52 -16.02 13.13 -3.38
C ILE A 52 -17.21 13.91 -2.85
N LYS A 53 -17.17 14.27 -1.58
CA LYS A 53 -18.21 15.00 -0.90
C LYS A 53 -17.63 15.86 0.22
N HIS A 54 -18.08 17.11 0.34
CA HIS A 54 -17.64 18.02 1.41
C HIS A 54 -16.10 18.12 1.56
N LYS A 55 -15.38 18.25 0.44
CA LYS A 55 -13.91 18.30 0.40
C LYS A 55 -13.22 17.02 0.94
N GLN A 56 -13.95 15.92 0.98
CA GLN A 56 -13.44 14.60 1.35
C GLN A 56 -13.55 13.67 0.14
N LEU A 57 -12.52 12.85 -0.05
CA LEU A 57 -12.51 11.78 -1.05
C LEU A 57 -12.49 10.45 -0.30
N TYR A 58 -13.46 9.61 -0.60
CA TYR A 58 -13.54 8.23 -0.17
C TYR A 58 -13.22 7.33 -1.35
N LEU A 59 -12.28 6.40 -1.14
CA LEU A 59 -11.98 5.31 -2.06
C LEU A 59 -12.42 4.02 -1.36
N GLU A 60 -13.28 3.25 -1.99
CA GLU A 60 -13.87 2.04 -1.41
C GLU A 60 -13.63 0.86 -2.34
N GLU A 61 -13.63 -0.34 -1.78
CA GLU A 61 -13.44 -1.58 -2.53
C GLU A 61 -12.19 -1.56 -3.42
N VAL A 62 -11.11 -0.98 -2.92
CA VAL A 62 -9.87 -0.84 -3.70
C VAL A 62 -9.23 -2.20 -3.87
N GLU A 63 -9.03 -2.59 -5.12
CA GLU A 63 -8.23 -3.74 -5.51
C GLU A 63 -7.21 -3.32 -6.55
N THR A 64 -5.97 -3.76 -6.39
CA THR A 64 -4.90 -3.39 -7.31
C THR A 64 -3.70 -4.32 -7.16
N SER A 65 -2.75 -4.23 -8.08
CA SER A 65 -1.41 -4.74 -7.86
C SER A 65 -0.38 -3.61 -7.95
N VAL A 66 0.55 -3.58 -7.00
CA VAL A 66 1.66 -2.65 -6.98
C VAL A 66 2.94 -3.43 -7.19
N ASN A 67 3.62 -3.17 -8.31
CA ASN A 67 4.80 -3.94 -8.71
C ASN A 67 4.53 -5.46 -8.62
N LYS A 68 3.36 -5.93 -9.09
CA LYS A 68 2.87 -7.32 -9.08
C LYS A 68 2.49 -7.90 -7.71
N ILE A 69 2.54 -7.12 -6.63
CA ILE A 69 1.99 -7.53 -5.33
C ILE A 69 0.52 -7.12 -5.28
N LYS A 70 -0.37 -8.10 -5.08
CA LYS A 70 -1.81 -7.83 -4.97
C LYS A 70 -2.14 -7.20 -3.63
N LEU A 71 -2.80 -6.06 -3.70
CA LEU A 71 -3.22 -5.28 -2.56
C LEU A 71 -4.72 -5.01 -2.65
N SER A 72 -5.35 -4.93 -1.50
CA SER A 72 -6.73 -4.47 -1.39
C SER A 72 -6.89 -3.50 -0.23
N SER A 73 -7.92 -2.67 -0.30
CA SER A 73 -8.32 -1.81 0.80
C SER A 73 -9.84 -1.74 0.86
N PRO A 74 -10.46 -1.98 2.01
CA PRO A 74 -11.90 -1.78 2.15
C PRO A 74 -12.27 -0.31 2.00
N SER A 75 -11.44 0.60 2.52
CA SER A 75 -11.64 2.03 2.37
C SER A 75 -10.37 2.83 2.63
N ILE A 76 -10.21 3.92 1.89
CA ILE A 76 -9.22 4.97 2.12
C ILE A 76 -9.99 6.30 2.11
N LYS A 77 -9.80 7.09 3.16
CA LYS A 77 -10.36 8.44 3.26
C LYS A 77 -9.25 9.47 3.09
N ILE A 78 -9.51 10.48 2.28
CA ILE A 78 -8.64 11.64 2.10
C ILE A 78 -9.46 12.88 2.42
N GLU A 79 -8.97 13.72 3.33
CA GLU A 79 -9.62 15.00 3.68
C GLU A 79 -8.61 16.14 3.61
N GLU A 80 -9.04 17.27 3.06
CA GLU A 80 -8.26 18.50 3.09
C GLU A 80 -8.63 19.31 4.34
N LYS A 81 -7.63 19.64 5.16
CA LYS A 81 -7.76 20.50 6.32
C LYS A 81 -6.48 21.32 6.52
N ASN A 82 -6.62 22.63 6.71
CA ASN A 82 -5.49 23.54 6.97
C ASN A 82 -4.38 23.44 5.91
N ASN A 83 -4.74 23.41 4.63
CA ASN A 83 -3.79 23.27 3.50
C ASN A 83 -2.95 21.98 3.53
N GLN A 84 -3.42 20.95 4.21
CA GLN A 84 -2.83 19.62 4.24
C GLN A 84 -3.87 18.58 3.86
N PHE A 85 -3.41 17.48 3.28
CA PHE A 85 -4.23 16.31 3.05
C PHE A 85 -3.94 15.27 4.14
N PHE A 86 -4.98 14.83 4.81
CA PHE A 86 -4.94 13.73 5.76
C PHE A 86 -5.51 12.49 5.09
N ILE A 87 -4.73 11.43 5.08
CA ILE A 87 -5.06 10.17 4.42
C ILE A 87 -5.10 9.08 5.49
N PHE A 88 -6.23 8.39 5.56
CA PHE A 88 -6.47 7.31 6.50
C PHE A 88 -6.90 6.09 5.72
N GLY A 89 -6.37 4.95 6.05
CA GLY A 89 -6.78 3.75 5.34
C GLY A 89 -6.21 2.48 5.92
N LYS A 90 -6.67 1.40 5.31
CA LYS A 90 -6.23 0.05 5.59
C LYS A 90 -5.79 -0.61 4.29
N VAL A 91 -4.60 -1.18 4.28
CA VAL A 91 -4.09 -1.95 3.13
C VAL A 91 -3.86 -3.39 3.55
N ILE A 92 -4.39 -4.30 2.77
CA ILE A 92 -4.32 -5.74 3.00
C ILE A 92 -3.57 -6.36 1.83
N SER A 93 -2.57 -7.18 2.14
CA SER A 93 -1.96 -8.11 1.21
C SER A 93 -2.41 -9.53 1.55
N LYS A 94 -3.01 -10.23 0.59
CA LYS A 94 -3.31 -11.64 0.74
C LYS A 94 -2.02 -12.45 0.70
N LYS A 95 -2.06 -13.68 1.21
CA LYS A 95 -0.92 -14.60 1.18
C LYS A 95 -0.40 -14.80 -0.25
N GLU A 96 0.82 -14.40 -0.49
CA GLU A 96 1.52 -14.56 -1.76
C GLU A 96 2.99 -14.97 -1.55
N ASN A 97 3.49 -15.77 -2.48
CA ASN A 97 4.93 -16.00 -2.59
C ASN A 97 5.56 -14.79 -3.27
N ILE A 98 6.36 -14.05 -2.56
CA ILE A 98 6.97 -12.84 -3.09
C ILE A 98 8.35 -13.16 -3.64
N ASN A 99 8.58 -12.70 -4.87
CA ASN A 99 9.91 -12.76 -5.47
C ASN A 99 10.86 -11.80 -4.74
N ILE A 100 12.00 -12.32 -4.31
CA ILE A 100 13.00 -11.58 -3.55
C ILE A 100 13.53 -10.38 -4.29
N LYS A 101 13.69 -10.50 -5.62
CA LYS A 101 14.08 -9.36 -6.45
C LYS A 101 13.08 -8.21 -6.32
N LEU A 102 11.79 -8.54 -6.26
CA LEU A 102 10.73 -7.55 -6.07
C LEU A 102 10.83 -6.84 -4.71
N LEU A 103 11.11 -7.57 -3.62
CA LEU A 103 11.35 -6.98 -2.31
C LEU A 103 12.60 -6.08 -2.31
N SER A 104 13.67 -6.53 -2.96
CA SER A 104 14.90 -5.74 -3.11
C SER A 104 14.65 -4.44 -3.87
N ASP A 105 13.83 -4.49 -4.93
CA ASP A 105 13.49 -3.33 -5.75
C ASP A 105 12.57 -2.34 -4.99
N LEU A 106 11.68 -2.85 -4.13
CA LEU A 106 10.78 -2.01 -3.32
C LEU A 106 11.50 -1.33 -2.15
N PHE A 107 12.38 -2.03 -1.48
CA PHE A 107 13.03 -1.59 -0.23
C PHE A 107 14.48 -1.16 -0.42
N GLU A 108 14.86 -0.75 -1.62
CA GLU A 108 16.20 -0.23 -1.93
C GLU A 108 17.31 -0.90 -1.12
N ASN A 109 18.30 -1.24 -1.26
CA ASN A 109 19.46 -1.74 -0.50
C ASN A 109 19.21 -2.49 0.83
N SER A 110 18.04 -2.33 1.47
CA SER A 110 17.75 -2.98 2.76
C SER A 110 17.77 -4.50 2.69
N PHE A 111 17.46 -5.08 1.54
CA PHE A 111 17.43 -6.53 1.32
C PHE A 111 18.56 -7.05 0.42
N LYS A 112 19.40 -6.17 -0.15
CA LYS A 112 20.47 -6.60 -1.07
C LYS A 112 21.47 -7.58 -0.43
N ASN A 113 21.71 -7.42 0.86
CA ASN A 113 22.65 -8.26 1.61
C ASN A 113 21.97 -9.47 2.28
N LEU A 114 20.65 -9.58 2.17
CA LEU A 114 19.91 -10.70 2.72
C LEU A 114 19.79 -11.81 1.68
N ASN A 115 20.44 -12.93 1.96
CA ASN A 115 20.38 -14.10 1.10
C ASN A 115 19.07 -14.89 1.31
N VAL A 116 17.94 -14.19 1.16
CA VAL A 116 16.60 -14.76 1.28
C VAL A 116 16.30 -15.61 0.06
N LYS A 117 15.78 -16.81 0.23
CA LYS A 117 15.42 -17.73 -0.84
C LYS A 117 13.94 -17.77 -1.12
N LYS A 118 13.15 -17.63 -0.09
CA LYS A 118 11.69 -17.69 -0.20
C LYS A 118 11.04 -16.84 0.89
N VAL A 119 10.04 -16.06 0.50
CA VAL A 119 9.17 -15.31 1.41
C VAL A 119 7.73 -15.52 0.99
N SER A 120 6.89 -15.92 1.94
CA SER A 120 5.45 -15.99 1.79
C SER A 120 4.80 -15.36 3.02
N PHE A 121 3.97 -14.36 2.82
CA PHE A 121 3.25 -13.71 3.92
C PHE A 121 1.92 -13.11 3.45
N SER A 122 1.08 -12.81 4.42
CA SER A 122 -0.03 -11.87 4.28
C SER A 122 0.16 -10.72 5.25
N SER A 123 -0.46 -9.58 4.99
CA SER A 123 -0.38 -8.44 5.89
C SER A 123 -1.66 -7.65 5.97
N ASN A 124 -1.83 -7.01 7.14
CA ASN A 124 -2.92 -6.12 7.44
C ASN A 124 -2.34 -4.84 8.04
N ASN A 125 -2.52 -3.72 7.34
CA ASN A 125 -1.80 -2.49 7.61
C ASN A 125 -2.78 -1.34 7.75
N ASP A 126 -2.93 -0.80 8.96
CA ASP A 126 -3.65 0.45 9.19
C ASP A 126 -2.66 1.62 9.15
N PHE A 127 -2.95 2.64 8.37
CA PHE A 127 -2.06 3.78 8.24
C PHE A 127 -2.79 5.11 8.35
N THR A 128 -2.06 6.11 8.84
CA THR A 128 -2.44 7.52 8.73
C THR A 128 -1.26 8.32 8.18
N LEU A 129 -1.55 9.21 7.26
CA LEU A 129 -0.54 10.00 6.55
C LEU A 129 -1.02 11.43 6.44
N SER A 130 -0.16 12.42 6.71
CA SER A 130 -0.43 13.80 6.31
C SER A 130 0.61 14.30 5.32
N ILE A 131 0.15 14.94 4.26
CA ILE A 131 0.98 15.53 3.24
C ILE A 131 0.58 16.99 3.00
N ASN A 132 1.53 17.85 2.72
CA ASN A 132 1.24 19.24 2.34
C ASN A 132 0.97 19.33 0.82
N LYS A 133 0.57 20.53 0.35
CA LYS A 133 0.31 20.81 -1.08
C LYS A 133 1.53 20.60 -2.00
N LYS A 134 2.74 20.52 -1.45
CA LYS A 134 3.97 20.20 -2.18
C LYS A 134 4.29 18.70 -2.17
N ILE A 135 3.33 17.86 -1.75
CA ILE A 135 3.44 16.39 -1.66
C ILE A 135 4.59 15.96 -0.71
N LYS A 136 4.92 16.79 0.28
CA LYS A 136 5.86 16.42 1.32
C LYS A 136 5.12 15.78 2.49
N ILE A 137 5.57 14.60 2.89
CA ILE A 137 5.06 13.89 4.07
C ILE A 137 5.45 14.66 5.33
N ASN A 138 4.45 15.00 6.16
CA ASN A 138 4.66 15.65 7.45
C ASN A 138 4.59 14.63 8.59
N ASN A 139 3.60 13.75 8.57
CA ASN A 139 3.42 12.70 9.57
C ASN A 139 3.04 11.39 8.88
N PHE A 140 3.54 10.29 9.41
CA PHE A 140 3.20 8.96 8.97
C PHE A 140 3.14 8.02 10.18
N ASN A 141 1.99 7.37 10.37
CA ASN A 141 1.83 6.33 11.37
C ASN A 141 1.40 5.04 10.67
N LEU A 142 1.94 3.93 11.09
CA LEU A 142 1.66 2.61 10.55
C LEU A 142 1.50 1.61 11.69
N LYS A 143 0.39 0.89 11.69
CA LYS A 143 0.21 -0.33 12.46
C LYS A 143 0.08 -1.49 11.50
N SER A 144 1.00 -2.43 11.56
CA SER A 144 1.04 -3.57 10.64
C SER A 144 1.07 -4.87 11.43
N ARG A 145 0.24 -5.80 10.99
CA ARG A 145 0.30 -7.21 11.33
C ARG A 145 0.71 -7.98 10.08
N ILE A 146 1.82 -8.68 10.17
CA ILE A 146 2.33 -9.54 9.10
C ILE A 146 2.27 -10.97 9.60
N ASP A 147 1.47 -11.80 8.95
CA ASP A 147 1.42 -13.23 9.19
C ASP A 147 2.39 -13.88 8.21
N LEU A 148 3.58 -14.22 8.71
CA LEU A 148 4.67 -14.82 7.96
C LEU A 148 4.43 -16.33 7.86
N ASP A 149 4.07 -16.78 6.68
CA ASP A 149 3.84 -18.20 6.41
C ASP A 149 5.16 -18.96 6.23
N LYS A 150 6.07 -18.38 5.43
CA LYS A 150 7.38 -19.00 5.20
C LYS A 150 8.44 -17.95 4.90
N PHE A 151 9.55 -18.07 5.58
CA PHE A 151 10.76 -17.29 5.32
C PHE A 151 11.96 -18.21 5.34
N VAL A 152 12.67 -18.32 4.22
CA VAL A 152 13.88 -19.14 4.09
C VAL A 152 15.07 -18.24 3.80
N TYR A 153 16.00 -18.24 4.70
CA TYR A 153 17.20 -17.42 4.65
C TYR A 153 18.47 -18.31 4.60
N LYS A 154 19.35 -18.04 3.65
CA LYS A 154 20.64 -18.71 3.58
C LYS A 154 21.66 -17.95 4.45
N SER A 155 22.08 -18.55 5.53
CA SER A 155 23.02 -17.96 6.48
C SER A 155 24.47 -18.10 6.00
N ASP A 156 24.91 -17.19 5.15
CA ASP A 156 26.36 -17.00 4.95
C ASP A 156 26.95 -15.98 5.95
N PHE A 157 26.07 -15.23 6.65
CA PHE A 157 26.43 -14.12 7.52
C PHE A 157 26.75 -14.52 8.96
N LEU A 158 26.14 -15.60 9.46
CA LEU A 158 26.47 -16.15 10.76
C LEU A 158 27.37 -17.35 10.53
N ASN A 159 28.59 -17.31 11.03
CA ASN A 159 29.52 -18.45 11.04
C ASN A 159 29.04 -19.51 12.05
N VAL A 160 27.73 -19.85 11.95
CA VAL A 160 27.02 -20.75 12.88
C VAL A 160 27.62 -22.14 12.87
N LYS A 161 28.25 -22.55 11.77
CA LYS A 161 28.98 -23.82 11.70
C LYS A 161 30.11 -23.94 12.72
N ASN A 162 30.69 -22.83 13.17
CA ASN A 162 31.71 -22.85 14.20
C ASN A 162 31.14 -23.19 15.59
N TYR A 163 29.84 -23.01 15.78
CA TYR A 163 29.16 -23.27 17.04
C TYR A 163 28.24 -24.51 16.98
N ILE A 164 27.71 -24.80 15.80
CA ILE A 164 26.81 -25.92 15.54
C ILE A 164 27.27 -26.59 14.24
N PRO A 165 28.13 -27.66 14.34
CA PRO A 165 28.73 -28.32 13.19
C PRO A 165 27.74 -28.86 12.16
N ASP A 166 26.57 -29.34 12.63
CA ASP A 166 25.50 -29.94 11.82
C ASP A 166 24.50 -28.91 11.30
N PHE A 167 24.80 -27.60 11.43
CA PHE A 167 23.90 -26.55 10.99
C PHE A 167 23.69 -26.62 9.47
N GLU A 168 22.46 -26.86 9.07
CA GLU A 168 22.05 -26.70 7.68
C GLU A 168 22.19 -25.26 7.22
N LYS A 169 22.55 -25.04 5.96
CA LYS A 169 22.85 -23.72 5.39
C LYS A 169 21.64 -22.76 5.36
N PHE A 170 20.50 -23.16 5.88
CA PHE A 170 19.25 -22.41 5.81
C PHE A 170 18.64 -22.26 7.19
N ILE A 171 18.16 -21.03 7.48
CA ILE A 171 17.23 -20.78 8.57
C ILE A 171 15.85 -20.70 7.94
N GLN A 172 14.91 -21.48 8.45
CA GLN A 172 13.53 -21.46 8.02
C GLN A 172 12.65 -21.03 9.19
N LEU A 173 11.83 -19.99 8.96
CA LEU A 173 10.79 -19.53 9.87
C LEU A 173 9.44 -19.81 9.21
N GLU A 174 8.53 -20.43 9.94
CA GLU A 174 7.16 -20.72 9.48
C GLU A 174 6.16 -20.29 10.56
N ASP A 175 4.99 -19.84 10.13
CA ASP A 175 3.86 -19.51 11.00
C ASP A 175 4.18 -18.48 12.10
N HIS A 176 4.90 -17.43 11.75
CA HIS A 176 5.26 -16.35 12.67
C HIS A 176 4.42 -15.12 12.44
N ILE A 177 4.12 -14.41 13.53
CA ILE A 177 3.43 -13.10 13.48
C ILE A 177 4.42 -12.00 13.81
N ILE A 178 4.50 -10.99 12.94
CA ILE A 178 5.30 -9.79 13.15
C ILE A 178 4.33 -8.61 13.33
N LEU A 179 4.49 -7.89 14.43
CA LEU A 179 3.73 -6.67 14.71
C LEU A 179 4.65 -5.46 14.59
N ILE A 180 4.27 -4.49 13.77
CA ILE A 180 5.00 -3.24 13.58
C ILE A 180 4.10 -2.09 14.04
N ASN A 181 4.65 -1.19 14.85
CA ASN A 181 4.02 0.05 15.24
C ASN A 181 5.03 1.17 15.01
N TYR A 182 4.82 1.96 13.97
CA TYR A 182 5.66 3.07 13.58
C TYR A 182 4.89 4.40 13.79
N LYS A 183 5.55 5.37 14.41
CA LYS A 183 4.99 6.72 14.64
C LYS A 183 5.96 7.79 14.15
#